data_7cb391ac879c569cf2e253546e88d91b
#
_entry.id   7cb391ac879c569cf2e253546e88d91b
#
_cell.length_a   1.000
_cell.length_b   1.000
_cell.length_c   1.000
_cell.angle_alpha   90.00
_cell.angle_beta   90.00
_cell.angle_gamma   90.00
#
_symmetry.space_group_name_H-M   'P 1'
#
loop_
_entity.id
_entity.type
_entity.pdbx_description
1 polymer ?
#
loop_
_entity_poly.entity_id
_entity_poly.type
_entity_poly.pdbx_seq_one_letter_code
_entity_poly.pdbx_strand_id
1 'polypeptide(L)'
;MISESQLKIHAGKILEYKINEETKKVEISYLDRVSKEVKIITASRVLNCSGLEFDFCQIEDPLLNKLLNDGTIKPDSLSLGFEASTEGALIDKNSKTSEVLFTLGPALKGKLWETTAVPEIRNQAYKLAELIKEKSFQKV
;
A
#
# COMPACT_ATOMS: atom_id res chain seq x y z
N MET A 1 33.48 3.70 0.82
CA MET A 1 32.27 4.33 1.46
C MET A 1 31.94 3.67 2.79
N ILE A 2 31.62 2.38 2.91
CA ILE A 2 31.37 1.73 4.22
C ILE A 2 32.65 1.68 5.05
N SER A 3 33.79 1.29 4.44
CA SER A 3 35.10 1.25 5.08
C SER A 3 35.61 2.61 5.57
N GLU A 4 35.12 3.71 5.00
CA GLU A 4 35.52 5.09 5.34
C GLU A 4 34.54 5.75 6.33
N SER A 5 33.64 4.97 6.93
CA SER A 5 32.61 5.46 7.87
C SER A 5 31.66 6.53 7.30
N GLN A 6 31.60 6.69 5.98
CA GLN A 6 30.67 7.60 5.32
C GLN A 6 29.25 7.03 5.24
N LEU A 7 29.09 5.69 5.29
CA LEU A 7 27.81 4.98 5.30
C LEU A 7 27.77 4.03 6.50
N LYS A 8 26.72 4.15 7.31
CA LYS A 8 26.41 3.23 8.40
C LYS A 8 25.08 2.54 8.12
N ILE A 9 25.04 1.23 8.27
CA ILE A 9 23.83 0.44 8.13
C ILE A 9 23.40 -0.03 9.52
N HIS A 10 22.15 0.27 9.89
CA HIS A 10 21.56 -0.12 11.16
C HIS A 10 20.42 -1.13 10.89
N ALA A 11 20.53 -2.32 11.44
CA ALA A 11 19.48 -3.32 11.36
C ALA A 11 18.51 -3.14 12.53
N GLY A 12 17.30 -2.66 12.28
CA GLY A 12 16.33 -2.39 13.33
C GLY A 12 14.93 -2.12 12.78
N LYS A 13 13.99 -1.98 13.73
CA LYS A 13 12.61 -1.52 13.43
C LYS A 13 12.51 -0.06 13.88
N ILE A 14 12.17 0.84 12.98
CA ILE A 14 11.89 2.24 13.32
C ILE A 14 10.61 2.28 14.17
N LEU A 15 10.65 3.04 15.25
CA LEU A 15 9.55 3.19 16.19
C LEU A 15 8.87 4.56 16.02
N GLU A 16 9.70 5.63 15.90
CA GLU A 16 9.17 6.99 15.88
C GLU A 16 10.15 7.94 15.16
N TYR A 17 9.58 8.98 14.57
CA TYR A 17 10.27 10.16 14.08
C TYR A 17 9.83 11.38 14.88
N LYS A 18 10.77 12.12 15.49
CA LYS A 18 10.49 13.33 16.24
C LYS A 18 11.33 14.47 15.72
N ILE A 19 10.70 15.61 15.48
CA ILE A 19 11.43 16.84 15.13
C ILE A 19 11.87 17.53 16.41
N ASN A 20 13.16 17.79 16.53
CA ASN A 20 13.72 18.62 17.59
C ASN A 20 13.63 20.07 17.13
N GLU A 21 12.74 20.84 17.74
CA GLU A 21 12.44 22.22 17.33
C GLU A 21 13.63 23.20 17.53
N GLU A 22 14.49 22.93 18.48
CA GLU A 22 15.66 23.78 18.75
C GLU A 22 16.77 23.58 17.71
N THR A 23 17.08 22.32 17.42
CA THR A 23 18.16 21.95 16.50
C THR A 23 17.72 21.84 15.04
N LYS A 24 16.40 21.84 14.78
CA LYS A 24 15.76 21.59 13.47
C LYS A 24 16.22 20.26 12.85
N LYS A 25 16.57 19.30 13.67
CA LYS A 25 16.96 17.94 13.27
C LYS A 25 15.88 16.94 13.59
N VAL A 26 15.89 15.82 12.88
CA VAL A 26 14.98 14.69 13.13
C VAL A 26 15.69 13.67 14.02
N GLU A 27 15.07 13.32 15.12
CA GLU A 27 15.45 12.20 15.98
C GLU A 27 14.65 10.97 15.54
N ILE A 28 15.36 9.89 15.23
CA ILE A 28 14.80 8.62 14.80
C ILE A 28 15.06 7.60 15.90
N SER A 29 14.01 7.18 16.61
CA SER A 29 14.11 6.07 17.54
C SER A 29 13.88 4.75 16.81
N TYR A 30 14.71 3.75 17.06
CA TYR A 30 14.60 2.42 16.48
C TYR A 30 15.00 1.34 17.47
N LEU A 31 14.32 0.19 17.37
CA LEU A 31 14.67 -1.01 18.12
C LEU A 31 15.77 -1.75 17.34
N ASP A 32 16.97 -1.75 17.88
CA ASP A 32 18.12 -2.44 17.29
C ASP A 32 17.88 -3.96 17.29
N ARG A 33 18.07 -4.60 16.14
CA ARG A 33 17.77 -6.04 15.97
C ARG A 33 18.74 -6.91 16.75
N VAL A 34 19.99 -6.47 16.93
CA VAL A 34 21.05 -7.25 17.59
C VAL A 34 20.98 -7.06 19.10
N SER A 35 21.09 -5.81 19.59
CA SER A 35 21.10 -5.54 21.04
C SER A 35 19.71 -5.61 21.68
N LYS A 36 18.61 -5.57 20.89
CA LYS A 36 17.24 -5.48 21.38
C LYS A 36 16.94 -4.24 22.23
N GLU A 37 17.77 -3.22 22.09
CA GLU A 37 17.62 -1.94 22.78
C GLU A 37 17.09 -0.87 21.85
N VAL A 38 16.39 0.11 22.42
CA VAL A 38 15.97 1.31 21.69
C VAL A 38 17.17 2.24 21.56
N LYS A 39 17.52 2.61 20.34
CA LYS A 39 18.58 3.56 20.00
C LYS A 39 18.00 4.76 19.28
N ILE A 40 18.69 5.89 19.38
CA ILE A 40 18.31 7.14 18.74
C ILE A 40 19.40 7.58 17.78
N ILE A 41 19.01 7.94 16.57
CA ILE A 41 19.87 8.56 15.57
C ILE A 41 19.33 9.97 15.29
N THR A 42 20.21 10.94 15.20
CA THR A 42 19.86 12.31 14.82
C THR A 42 20.31 12.58 13.39
N ALA A 43 19.40 13.05 12.54
CA ALA A 43 19.67 13.36 11.14
C ALA A 43 19.15 14.74 10.76
N SER A 44 19.82 15.39 9.81
CA SER A 44 19.35 16.64 9.22
C SER A 44 18.21 16.42 8.21
N ARG A 45 18.13 15.22 7.64
CA ARG A 45 17.11 14.84 6.64
C ARG A 45 16.84 13.36 6.72
N VAL A 46 15.59 12.98 6.55
CA VAL A 46 15.13 11.59 6.43
C VAL A 46 14.50 11.40 5.07
N LEU A 47 14.89 10.34 4.37
CA LEU A 47 14.29 9.90 3.13
C LEU A 47 13.62 8.55 3.39
N ASN A 48 12.30 8.50 3.32
CA ASN A 48 11.56 7.26 3.48
C ASN A 48 11.59 6.48 2.16
N CYS A 49 12.26 5.33 2.18
CA CYS A 49 12.36 4.40 1.05
C CYS A 49 11.72 3.04 1.38
N SER A 50 10.81 2.96 2.35
CA SER A 50 10.15 1.71 2.74
C SER A 50 9.13 1.21 1.71
N GLY A 51 8.80 2.02 0.70
CA GLY A 51 7.77 1.71 -0.30
C GLY A 51 6.37 2.14 0.14
N LEU A 52 5.38 1.60 -0.56
CA LEU A 52 3.96 1.83 -0.26
C LEU A 52 3.46 0.79 0.75
N GLU A 53 2.50 1.19 1.58
CA GLU A 53 1.70 0.25 2.35
C GLU A 53 0.72 -0.45 1.40
N PHE A 54 0.78 -1.78 1.37
CA PHE A 54 -0.10 -2.60 0.54
C PHE A 54 -1.17 -3.34 1.35
N ASP A 55 -1.00 -3.42 2.66
CA ASP A 55 -2.04 -3.94 3.55
C ASP A 55 -3.09 -2.86 3.79
N PHE A 56 -4.12 -2.86 2.96
CA PHE A 56 -5.21 -1.89 3.05
C PHE A 56 -5.99 -1.95 4.37
N CYS A 57 -5.84 -3.03 5.15
CA CYS A 57 -6.41 -3.12 6.50
C CYS A 57 -5.67 -2.23 7.51
N GLN A 58 -4.44 -1.80 7.20
CA GLN A 58 -3.64 -0.90 8.03
C GLN A 58 -3.85 0.59 7.69
N ILE A 59 -4.60 0.87 6.63
CA ILE A 59 -4.85 2.26 6.19
C ILE A 59 -6.03 2.84 6.95
N GLU A 60 -5.81 3.95 7.64
CA GLU A 60 -6.85 4.70 8.36
C GLU A 60 -7.65 5.60 7.40
N ASP A 61 -8.38 4.99 6.47
CA ASP A 61 -9.29 5.70 5.56
C ASP A 61 -10.75 5.37 5.90
N PRO A 62 -11.62 6.35 6.16
CA PRO A 62 -13.00 6.11 6.57
C PRO A 62 -13.83 5.33 5.55
N LEU A 63 -13.62 5.55 4.24
CA LEU A 63 -14.32 4.84 3.18
C LEU A 63 -13.88 3.38 3.12
N LEU A 64 -12.57 3.13 3.11
CA LEU A 64 -12.02 1.78 3.10
C LEU A 64 -12.45 0.98 4.33
N ASN A 65 -12.35 1.59 5.50
CA ASN A 65 -12.78 0.97 6.76
C ASN A 65 -14.28 0.59 6.73
N LYS A 66 -15.12 1.48 6.19
CA LYS A 66 -16.55 1.18 6.05
C LYS A 66 -16.78 0.01 5.09
N LEU A 67 -16.18 0.02 3.90
CA LEU A 67 -16.35 -1.03 2.89
C LEU A 67 -15.86 -2.41 3.40
N LEU A 68 -14.74 -2.43 4.13
CA LEU A 68 -14.20 -3.64 4.76
C LEU A 68 -15.12 -4.15 5.89
N ASN A 69 -15.58 -3.26 6.79
CA ASN A 69 -16.46 -3.62 7.90
C ASN A 69 -17.82 -4.13 7.42
N ASP A 70 -18.39 -3.49 6.40
CA ASP A 70 -19.65 -3.94 5.77
C ASP A 70 -19.45 -5.27 5.00
N GLY A 71 -18.20 -5.63 4.73
CA GLY A 71 -17.83 -6.81 3.94
C GLY A 71 -18.17 -6.67 2.46
N THR A 72 -18.33 -5.43 1.97
CA THR A 72 -18.53 -5.10 0.55
C THR A 72 -17.29 -5.40 -0.27
N ILE A 73 -16.14 -5.30 0.34
CA ILE A 73 -14.84 -5.69 -0.19
C ILE A 73 -14.11 -6.55 0.84
N LYS A 74 -13.14 -7.33 0.40
CA LYS A 74 -12.24 -8.08 1.27
C LYS A 74 -10.80 -7.99 0.78
N PRO A 75 -9.80 -8.06 1.68
CA PRO A 75 -8.40 -8.15 1.29
C PRO A 75 -8.16 -9.46 0.52
N ASP A 76 -7.16 -9.47 -0.36
CA ASP A 76 -6.67 -10.70 -0.98
C ASP A 76 -5.93 -11.57 0.05
N SER A 77 -5.71 -12.84 -0.30
CA SER A 77 -5.09 -13.84 0.58
C SER A 77 -3.65 -13.53 1.01
N LEU A 78 -2.98 -12.60 0.34
CA LEU A 78 -1.61 -12.16 0.62
C LEU A 78 -1.56 -10.81 1.33
N SER A 79 -2.70 -10.17 1.56
CA SER A 79 -2.81 -8.79 2.09
C SER A 79 -2.00 -7.77 1.28
N LEU A 80 -1.92 -7.96 -0.04
CA LEU A 80 -1.24 -7.07 -0.98
C LEU A 80 -2.20 -6.18 -1.78
N GLY A 81 -3.49 -6.26 -1.49
CA GLY A 81 -4.54 -5.53 -2.17
C GLY A 81 -5.92 -6.06 -1.81
N PHE A 82 -6.87 -5.90 -2.71
CA PHE A 82 -8.22 -6.43 -2.56
C PHE A 82 -8.45 -7.66 -3.43
N GLU A 83 -9.32 -8.56 -2.94
CA GLU A 83 -9.78 -9.67 -3.76
C GLU A 83 -10.65 -9.13 -4.90
N ALA A 84 -10.29 -9.48 -6.13
CA ALA A 84 -10.96 -8.98 -7.34
C ALA A 84 -10.91 -10.02 -8.46
N SER A 85 -11.77 -9.84 -9.45
CA SER A 85 -11.69 -10.58 -10.72
C SER A 85 -10.50 -10.12 -11.56
N THR A 86 -10.21 -10.81 -12.65
CA THR A 86 -9.16 -10.42 -13.61
C THR A 86 -9.45 -9.09 -14.30
N GLU A 87 -10.71 -8.69 -14.35
CA GLU A 87 -11.19 -7.41 -14.90
C GLU A 87 -11.23 -6.29 -13.84
N GLY A 88 -10.81 -6.57 -12.61
CA GLY A 88 -10.77 -5.58 -11.53
C GLY A 88 -12.09 -5.39 -10.77
N ALA A 89 -13.13 -6.21 -11.02
CA ALA A 89 -14.35 -6.16 -10.22
C ALA A 89 -14.08 -6.70 -8.81
N LEU A 90 -14.41 -5.92 -7.78
CA LEU A 90 -14.17 -6.29 -6.39
C LEU A 90 -15.05 -7.46 -5.95
N ILE A 91 -14.54 -8.26 -5.04
CA ILE A 91 -15.22 -9.46 -4.53
C ILE A 91 -15.51 -9.25 -3.03
N ASP A 92 -16.77 -9.48 -2.64
CA ASP A 92 -17.23 -9.29 -1.27
C ASP A 92 -16.85 -10.47 -0.34
N LYS A 93 -17.19 -10.35 0.95
CA LYS A 93 -16.94 -11.39 1.96
C LYS A 93 -17.62 -12.73 1.66
N ASN A 94 -18.72 -12.74 0.87
CA ASN A 94 -19.46 -13.93 0.48
C ASN A 94 -18.95 -14.50 -0.86
N SER A 95 -17.82 -14.00 -1.37
CA SER A 95 -17.23 -14.37 -2.66
C SER A 95 -18.08 -14.00 -3.87
N LYS A 96 -18.98 -13.02 -3.74
CA LYS A 96 -19.77 -12.48 -4.84
C LYS A 96 -19.01 -11.35 -5.51
N THR A 97 -18.87 -11.40 -6.84
CA THR A 97 -18.25 -10.35 -7.64
C THR A 97 -19.19 -9.15 -7.77
N SER A 98 -18.66 -7.97 -7.53
CA SER A 98 -19.41 -6.72 -7.67
C SER A 98 -19.69 -6.37 -9.13
N GLU A 99 -20.87 -5.84 -9.41
CA GLU A 99 -21.22 -5.29 -10.72
C GLU A 99 -20.95 -3.77 -10.83
N VAL A 100 -20.69 -3.12 -9.69
CA VAL A 100 -20.62 -1.65 -9.59
C VAL A 100 -19.30 -1.14 -8.98
N LEU A 101 -18.59 -1.99 -8.24
CA LEU A 101 -17.31 -1.62 -7.61
C LEU A 101 -16.16 -2.30 -8.33
N PHE A 102 -15.24 -1.48 -8.82
CA PHE A 102 -14.07 -1.93 -9.53
C PHE A 102 -12.82 -1.26 -8.94
N THR A 103 -11.68 -1.90 -9.12
CA THR A 103 -10.38 -1.35 -8.75
C THR A 103 -9.37 -1.57 -9.87
N LEU A 104 -8.30 -0.79 -9.86
CA LEU A 104 -7.15 -0.91 -10.76
C LEU A 104 -5.87 -0.45 -10.05
N GLY A 105 -4.74 -0.75 -10.66
CA GLY A 105 -3.44 -0.32 -10.14
C GLY A 105 -2.99 -1.09 -8.90
N PRO A 106 -2.31 -0.44 -7.95
CA PRO A 106 -1.67 -1.08 -6.80
C PRO A 106 -2.59 -1.99 -5.96
N ALA A 107 -3.88 -1.67 -5.90
CA ALA A 107 -4.86 -2.45 -5.16
C ALA A 107 -5.12 -3.86 -5.75
N LEU A 108 -4.63 -4.15 -6.96
CA LEU A 108 -4.66 -5.47 -7.60
C LEU A 108 -3.38 -6.27 -7.45
N LYS A 109 -2.41 -5.82 -6.66
CA LYS A 109 -1.08 -6.44 -6.59
C LYS A 109 -1.12 -7.92 -6.18
N GLY A 110 -2.03 -8.32 -5.32
CA GLY A 110 -2.21 -9.72 -4.94
C GLY A 110 -2.73 -10.61 -6.08
N LYS A 111 -3.38 -10.01 -7.10
CA LYS A 111 -3.93 -10.69 -8.28
C LYS A 111 -3.03 -10.56 -9.50
N LEU A 112 -2.51 -9.35 -9.74
CA LEU A 112 -1.68 -8.98 -10.88
C LEU A 112 -0.40 -8.35 -10.35
N TRP A 113 0.73 -9.04 -10.41
CA TRP A 113 1.98 -8.60 -9.79
C TRP A 113 2.47 -7.24 -10.31
N GLU A 114 2.43 -7.03 -11.62
CA GLU A 114 2.82 -5.77 -12.27
C GLU A 114 1.61 -4.85 -12.46
N THR A 115 1.32 -4.03 -11.44
CA THR A 115 0.13 -3.17 -11.41
C THR A 115 0.44 -1.73 -10.98
N THR A 116 1.71 -1.40 -10.79
CA THR A 116 2.10 -0.12 -10.20
C THR A 116 2.66 0.89 -11.18
N ALA A 117 3.12 0.46 -12.35
CA ALA A 117 3.67 1.35 -13.35
C ALA A 117 2.55 1.98 -14.22
N VAL A 118 2.80 3.19 -14.72
CA VAL A 118 1.82 3.97 -15.49
C VAL A 118 1.30 3.23 -16.73
N PRO A 119 2.14 2.53 -17.53
CA PRO A 119 1.65 1.79 -18.69
C PRO A 119 0.64 0.70 -18.33
N GLU A 120 0.88 -0.05 -17.25
CA GLU A 120 0.00 -1.12 -16.76
C GLU A 120 -1.32 -0.54 -16.28
N ILE A 121 -1.28 0.53 -15.48
CA ILE A 121 -2.50 1.21 -14.99
C ILE A 121 -3.33 1.75 -16.16
N ARG A 122 -2.68 2.35 -17.16
CA ARG A 122 -3.36 2.83 -18.37
C ARG A 122 -4.06 1.70 -19.12
N ASN A 123 -3.39 0.57 -19.29
CA ASN A 123 -3.98 -0.59 -19.96
C ASN A 123 -5.16 -1.19 -19.18
N GLN A 124 -5.05 -1.25 -17.86
CA GLN A 124 -6.16 -1.66 -16.98
C GLN A 124 -7.34 -0.70 -17.11
N ALA A 125 -7.09 0.61 -17.04
CA ALA A 125 -8.13 1.63 -17.17
C ALA A 125 -8.86 1.55 -18.52
N TYR A 126 -8.12 1.34 -19.62
CA TYR A 126 -8.69 1.18 -20.95
C TYR A 126 -9.63 -0.05 -21.00
N LYS A 127 -9.16 -1.23 -20.56
CA LYS A 127 -9.94 -2.44 -20.55
C LYS A 127 -11.18 -2.32 -19.67
N LEU A 128 -11.04 -1.68 -18.50
CA LEU A 128 -12.15 -1.46 -17.59
C LEU A 128 -13.22 -0.52 -18.20
N ALA A 129 -12.78 0.54 -18.89
CA ALA A 129 -13.70 1.45 -19.59
C ALA A 129 -14.51 0.75 -20.68
N GLU A 130 -13.88 -0.11 -21.50
CA GLU A 130 -14.58 -0.91 -22.51
C GLU A 130 -15.60 -1.86 -21.85
N LEU A 131 -15.21 -2.55 -20.78
CA LEU A 131 -16.10 -3.44 -20.02
C LEU A 131 -17.33 -2.71 -19.48
N ILE A 132 -17.15 -1.52 -18.88
CA ILE A 132 -18.24 -0.72 -18.32
C ILE A 132 -19.18 -0.25 -19.44
N LYS A 133 -18.62 0.16 -20.56
CA LYS A 133 -19.38 0.56 -21.74
C LYS A 133 -20.28 -0.58 -22.25
N GLU A 134 -19.72 -1.78 -22.45
CA GLU A 134 -20.48 -2.96 -22.90
C GLU A 134 -21.63 -3.29 -21.94
N LYS A 135 -21.37 -3.30 -20.63
CA LYS A 135 -22.38 -3.56 -19.61
C LYS A 135 -23.49 -2.50 -19.58
N SER A 136 -23.16 -1.23 -19.86
CA SER A 136 -24.14 -0.15 -19.90
C SER A 136 -25.11 -0.27 -21.07
N PHE A 137 -24.66 -0.78 -22.21
CA PHE A 137 -25.51 -0.99 -23.40
C PHE A 137 -26.39 -2.25 -23.32
N GLN A 138 -26.06 -3.22 -22.47
CA GLN A 138 -26.87 -4.44 -22.28
C GLN A 138 -28.07 -4.22 -21.33
N LYS A 139 -28.14 -3.09 -20.62
CA LYS A 139 -29.23 -2.75 -19.69
C LYS A 139 -30.33 -1.86 -20.32
N VAL A 140 -30.24 -1.58 -21.59
CA VAL A 140 -31.29 -0.90 -22.41
C VAL A 140 -31.90 -1.92 -23.33
#